data_1f2b10aa7b5629ac61f87468197a8037
#
_entry.id   1f2b10aa7b5629ac61f87468197a8037
#
_cell.length_a   1.000
_cell.length_b   1.000
_cell.length_c   1.000
_cell.angle_alpha   90.00
_cell.angle_beta   90.00
_cell.angle_gamma   90.00
#
_symmetry.space_group_name_H-M   'P 1'
#
loop_
_entity.id
_entity.type
_entity.pdbx_description
1 polymer ?
#
loop_
_entity_poly.entity_id
_entity_poly.type
_entity_poly.pdbx_seq_one_letter_code
_entity_poly.pdbx_strand_id
1 'polypeptide(L)'
;MMTPELAALAATALIHVVLVGWSQRSLEADIGHDGNVGTRENLDAQLSEKTKRLRRALANHTENIGLFVLAVVLVQFTASNSLFTALCAWIYVIARALYVPAYAFSWVPWRTRIFAIGFLATLAMIIASLL
;
A
#
# COMPACT_ATOMS: atom_id res chain seq x y z
N MET A 1 11.53 19.29 -9.35
CA MET A 1 10.55 19.02 -10.40
C MET A 1 9.88 17.67 -10.17
N MET A 2 8.59 17.60 -10.47
CA MET A 2 7.81 16.37 -10.28
C MET A 2 8.09 15.39 -11.41
N THR A 3 8.78 14.29 -11.11
CA THR A 3 8.98 13.20 -12.07
C THR A 3 7.79 12.22 -12.00
N PRO A 4 7.57 11.38 -13.03
CA PRO A 4 6.53 10.34 -12.95
C PRO A 4 6.68 9.42 -11.74
N GLU A 5 7.90 9.11 -11.34
CA GLU A 5 8.18 8.28 -10.17
C GLU A 5 7.78 8.98 -8.86
N LEU A 6 8.06 10.29 -8.74
CA LEU A 6 7.62 11.08 -7.59
C LEU A 6 6.10 11.23 -7.56
N ALA A 7 5.48 11.41 -8.73
CA ALA A 7 4.02 11.44 -8.82
C ALA A 7 3.41 10.09 -8.38
N ALA A 8 4.03 8.98 -8.76
CA ALA A 8 3.62 7.66 -8.31
C ALA A 8 3.76 7.51 -6.78
N LEU A 9 4.85 8.04 -6.22
CA LEU A 9 5.05 8.04 -4.76
C LEU A 9 3.96 8.83 -4.06
N ALA A 10 3.61 10.01 -4.58
CA ALA A 10 2.51 10.82 -4.04
C ALA A 10 1.17 10.09 -4.11
N ALA A 11 0.88 9.42 -5.24
CA ALA A 11 -0.32 8.61 -5.39
C ALA A 11 -0.36 7.45 -4.38
N THR A 12 0.77 6.81 -4.14
CA THR A 12 0.91 5.75 -3.13
C THR A 12 0.63 6.29 -1.72
N ALA A 13 1.10 7.49 -1.41
CA ALA A 13 0.81 8.16 -0.15
C ALA A 13 -0.69 8.43 0.02
N LEU A 14 -1.37 8.85 -1.05
CA LEU A 14 -2.82 9.08 -1.03
C LEU A 14 -3.60 7.77 -0.82
N ILE A 15 -3.17 6.68 -1.44
CA ILE A 15 -3.75 5.34 -1.20
C ILE A 15 -3.61 4.99 0.29
N HIS A 16 -2.46 5.26 0.89
CA HIS A 16 -2.23 5.01 2.31
C HIS A 16 -3.21 5.81 3.19
N VAL A 17 -3.39 7.09 2.90
CA VAL A 17 -4.35 7.95 3.63
C VAL A 17 -5.77 7.40 3.52
N VAL A 18 -6.20 7.01 2.32
CA VAL A 18 -7.53 6.42 2.11
C VAL A 18 -7.69 5.12 2.90
N LEU A 19 -6.67 4.27 2.89
CA LEU A 19 -6.71 2.99 3.59
C LEU A 19 -6.75 3.18 5.11
N VAL A 20 -5.99 4.14 5.64
CA VAL A 20 -6.06 4.51 7.06
C VAL A 20 -7.48 4.95 7.42
N GLY A 21 -8.07 5.85 6.62
CA GLY A 21 -9.41 6.34 6.85
C GLY A 21 -10.47 5.24 6.78
N TRP A 22 -10.38 4.38 5.78
CA TRP A 22 -11.32 3.26 5.62
C TRP A 22 -11.20 2.28 6.79
N SER A 23 -9.98 1.90 7.17
CA SER A 23 -9.73 1.01 8.28
C SER A 23 -10.27 1.58 9.61
N GLN A 24 -10.02 2.86 9.87
CA GLN A 24 -10.51 3.52 11.08
C GLN A 24 -12.04 3.62 11.09
N ARG A 25 -12.63 3.95 9.97
CA ARG A 25 -14.10 4.04 9.88
C ARG A 25 -14.76 2.69 10.11
N SER A 26 -14.19 1.61 9.56
CA SER A 26 -14.70 0.25 9.79
C SER A 26 -14.52 -0.18 11.24
N LEU A 27 -13.38 0.16 11.86
CA LEU A 27 -13.13 -0.09 13.28
C LEU A 27 -14.17 0.61 14.15
N GLU A 28 -14.41 1.89 13.91
CA GLU A 28 -15.35 2.69 14.71
C GLU A 28 -16.79 2.20 14.53
N ALA A 29 -17.15 1.71 13.35
CA ALA A 29 -18.45 1.08 13.13
C ALA A 29 -18.64 -0.18 13.97
N ASP A 30 -17.56 -0.93 14.23
CA ASP A 30 -17.62 -2.16 15.02
C ASP A 30 -17.62 -1.91 16.53
N ILE A 31 -16.82 -0.98 17.02
CA ILE A 31 -16.58 -0.78 18.47
C ILE A 31 -17.03 0.58 19.00
N GLY A 32 -17.52 1.48 18.13
CA GLY A 32 -17.94 2.80 18.49
C GLY A 32 -16.77 3.75 18.77
N HIS A 33 -17.08 5.02 18.92
CA HIS A 33 -16.08 6.06 19.20
C HIS A 33 -15.35 5.79 20.53
N ASP A 34 -16.09 5.47 21.58
CA ASP A 34 -15.50 5.19 22.90
C ASP A 34 -14.56 3.99 22.88
N GLY A 35 -14.92 2.94 22.15
CA GLY A 35 -14.05 1.79 21.97
C GLY A 35 -12.79 2.14 21.17
N ASN A 36 -12.92 3.00 20.15
CA ASN A 36 -11.81 3.41 19.31
C ASN A 36 -10.76 4.23 20.09
N VAL A 37 -11.21 5.17 20.93
CA VAL A 37 -10.30 6.05 21.70
C VAL A 37 -9.88 5.44 23.04
N GLY A 38 -10.46 4.31 23.44
CA GLY A 38 -10.12 3.61 24.68
C GLY A 38 -8.85 2.77 24.58
N THR A 39 -8.69 1.84 25.53
CA THR A 39 -7.51 0.98 25.61
C THR A 39 -7.45 -0.11 24.53
N ARG A 40 -8.57 -0.39 23.87
CA ARG A 40 -8.71 -1.41 22.82
C ARG A 40 -8.38 -2.83 23.28
N GLU A 41 -8.65 -3.14 24.56
CA GLU A 41 -8.47 -4.50 25.07
C GLU A 41 -9.43 -5.48 24.42
N ASN A 42 -8.97 -6.71 24.17
CA ASN A 42 -9.76 -7.76 23.50
C ASN A 42 -10.32 -7.33 22.14
N LEU A 43 -9.55 -6.52 21.42
CA LEU A 43 -10.00 -5.89 20.18
C LEU A 43 -10.46 -6.90 19.15
N ASP A 44 -9.67 -7.97 18.92
CA ASP A 44 -9.98 -8.96 17.87
C ASP A 44 -11.33 -9.65 18.08
N ALA A 45 -11.75 -9.86 19.33
CA ALA A 45 -13.03 -10.47 19.63
C ALA A 45 -14.23 -9.58 19.25
N GLN A 46 -13.99 -8.27 19.11
CA GLN A 46 -15.02 -7.26 18.85
C GLN A 46 -15.13 -6.87 17.39
N LEU A 47 -14.14 -7.26 16.56
CA LEU A 47 -14.06 -6.82 15.17
C LEU A 47 -14.74 -7.78 14.20
N SER A 48 -15.43 -7.21 13.20
CA SER A 48 -15.91 -7.99 12.06
C SER A 48 -14.73 -8.51 11.22
N GLU A 49 -14.99 -9.56 10.45
CA GLU A 49 -13.97 -10.10 9.53
C GLU A 49 -13.51 -9.06 8.51
N LYS A 50 -14.41 -8.21 8.04
CA LYS A 50 -14.07 -7.13 7.12
C LYS A 50 -13.07 -6.15 7.76
N THR A 51 -13.31 -5.72 8.99
CA THR A 51 -12.40 -4.80 9.70
C THR A 51 -11.05 -5.45 9.94
N LYS A 52 -11.02 -6.73 10.31
CA LYS A 52 -9.77 -7.48 10.47
C LYS A 52 -8.98 -7.52 9.17
N ARG A 53 -9.65 -7.77 8.02
CA ARG A 53 -8.99 -7.77 6.72
C ARG A 53 -8.44 -6.39 6.34
N LEU A 54 -9.21 -5.33 6.58
CA LEU A 54 -8.76 -3.95 6.33
C LEU A 54 -7.53 -3.60 7.17
N ARG A 55 -7.52 -3.99 8.43
CA ARG A 55 -6.37 -3.72 9.32
C ARG A 55 -5.13 -4.49 8.86
N ARG A 56 -5.29 -5.75 8.42
CA ARG A 56 -4.18 -6.51 7.85
C ARG A 56 -3.69 -5.91 6.53
N ALA A 57 -4.61 -5.42 5.69
CA ALA A 57 -4.24 -4.73 4.46
C ALA A 57 -3.45 -3.46 4.75
N LEU A 58 -3.85 -2.69 5.76
CA LEU A 58 -3.12 -1.50 6.20
C LEU A 58 -1.73 -1.86 6.71
N ALA A 59 -1.61 -2.88 7.55
CA ALA A 59 -0.33 -3.33 8.07
C ALA A 59 0.60 -3.78 6.92
N ASN A 60 0.08 -4.56 5.97
CA ASN A 60 0.84 -4.97 4.80
C ASN A 60 1.27 -3.79 3.94
N HIS A 61 0.38 -2.82 3.73
CA HIS A 61 0.71 -1.63 2.95
C HIS A 61 1.81 -0.81 3.65
N THR A 62 1.70 -0.63 4.95
CA THR A 62 2.69 0.10 5.76
C THR A 62 4.06 -0.56 5.69
N GLU A 63 4.12 -1.88 5.76
CA GLU A 63 5.38 -2.63 5.62
C GLU A 63 5.95 -2.55 4.20
N ASN A 64 5.10 -2.63 3.20
CA ASN A 64 5.51 -2.70 1.80
C ASN A 64 5.96 -1.36 1.22
N ILE A 65 5.33 -0.26 1.63
CA ILE A 65 5.58 1.08 1.05
C ILE A 65 7.03 1.52 1.22
N GLY A 66 7.69 1.09 2.29
CA GLY A 66 9.08 1.44 2.57
C GLY A 66 10.03 1.02 1.45
N LEU A 67 9.85 -0.16 0.91
CA LEU A 67 10.67 -0.64 -0.20
C LEU A 67 10.46 0.20 -1.47
N PHE A 68 9.22 0.58 -1.75
CA PHE A 68 8.92 1.44 -2.89
C PHE A 68 9.52 2.85 -2.71
N VAL A 69 9.44 3.41 -1.51
CA VAL A 69 10.08 4.70 -1.19
C VAL A 69 11.59 4.63 -1.47
N LEU A 70 12.24 3.56 -1.01
CA LEU A 70 13.67 3.34 -1.27
C LEU A 70 13.96 3.25 -2.77
N ALA A 71 13.12 2.55 -3.53
CA ALA A 71 13.27 2.43 -4.97
C ALA A 71 13.17 3.78 -5.67
N VAL A 72 12.18 4.60 -5.31
CA VAL A 72 12.01 5.94 -5.89
C VAL A 72 13.20 6.84 -5.53
N VAL A 73 13.63 6.80 -4.27
CA VAL A 73 14.80 7.57 -3.81
C VAL A 73 16.04 7.18 -4.62
N LEU A 74 16.28 5.89 -4.80
CA LEU A 74 17.43 5.41 -5.57
C LEU A 74 17.37 5.92 -7.02
N VAL A 75 16.22 5.78 -7.68
CA VAL A 75 16.06 6.24 -9.07
C VAL A 75 16.31 7.74 -9.18
N GLN A 76 15.77 8.53 -8.25
CA GLN A 76 15.92 9.99 -8.26
C GLN A 76 17.38 10.42 -8.02
N PHE A 77 18.04 9.87 -7.02
CA PHE A 77 19.40 10.28 -6.63
C PHE A 77 20.48 9.73 -7.56
N THR A 78 20.22 8.63 -8.25
CA THR A 78 21.14 8.11 -9.28
C THR A 78 20.85 8.69 -10.66
N ALA A 79 19.84 9.55 -10.79
CA ALA A 79 19.38 10.10 -12.05
C ALA A 79 19.04 9.00 -13.08
N SER A 80 18.49 7.88 -12.61
CA SER A 80 18.15 6.73 -13.45
C SER A 80 16.73 6.80 -14.02
N ASN A 81 16.06 7.94 -13.92
CA ASN A 81 14.72 8.15 -14.43
C ASN A 81 14.65 7.81 -15.91
N SER A 82 13.67 7.00 -16.29
CA SER A 82 13.43 6.59 -17.66
C SER A 82 11.96 6.23 -17.84
N LEU A 83 11.55 5.97 -19.08
CA LEU A 83 10.20 5.43 -19.32
C LEU A 83 10.01 4.12 -18.59
N PHE A 84 11.05 3.29 -18.52
CA PHE A 84 10.99 2.00 -17.82
C PHE A 84 10.70 2.19 -16.32
N THR A 85 11.45 3.05 -15.63
CA THR A 85 11.24 3.30 -14.21
C THR A 85 9.90 3.97 -13.93
N ALA A 86 9.45 4.87 -14.81
CA ALA A 86 8.14 5.50 -14.73
C ALA A 86 7.01 4.46 -14.83
N LEU A 87 7.11 3.55 -15.81
CA LEU A 87 6.12 2.48 -15.99
C LEU A 87 6.11 1.55 -14.77
N CYS A 88 7.26 1.14 -14.27
CA CYS A 88 7.35 0.31 -13.07
C CYS A 88 6.71 0.99 -11.86
N ALA A 89 6.95 2.28 -11.66
CA ALA A 89 6.38 3.04 -10.56
C ALA A 89 4.85 3.06 -10.62
N TRP A 90 4.28 3.30 -11.79
CA TRP A 90 2.82 3.34 -11.96
C TRP A 90 2.19 1.95 -11.95
N ILE A 91 2.88 0.92 -12.40
CA ILE A 91 2.45 -0.47 -12.19
C ILE A 91 2.33 -0.77 -10.69
N TYR A 92 3.29 -0.30 -9.89
CA TYR A 92 3.22 -0.43 -8.43
C TYR A 92 1.98 0.27 -7.86
N VAL A 93 1.72 1.51 -8.27
CA VAL A 93 0.54 2.27 -7.81
C VAL A 93 -0.75 1.52 -8.12
N ILE A 94 -0.91 1.05 -9.34
CA ILE A 94 -2.10 0.31 -9.78
C ILE A 94 -2.23 -0.99 -8.98
N ALA A 95 -1.14 -1.71 -8.80
CA ALA A 95 -1.12 -2.94 -8.00
C ALA A 95 -1.54 -2.66 -6.55
N ARG A 96 -1.06 -1.60 -5.94
CA ARG A 96 -1.46 -1.24 -4.56
C ARG A 96 -2.91 -0.80 -4.49
N ALA A 97 -3.38 -0.04 -5.47
CA ALA A 97 -4.79 0.37 -5.54
C ALA A 97 -5.73 -0.84 -5.64
N LEU A 98 -5.34 -1.87 -6.40
CA LEU A 98 -6.11 -3.12 -6.54
C LEU A 98 -5.94 -4.06 -5.35
N TYR A 99 -4.78 -4.05 -4.70
CA TYR A 99 -4.50 -4.91 -3.54
C TYR A 99 -5.43 -4.63 -2.36
N VAL A 100 -5.74 -3.36 -2.12
CA VAL A 100 -6.61 -2.96 -1.01
C VAL A 100 -7.99 -3.61 -1.10
N PRO A 101 -8.77 -3.44 -2.19
CA PRO A 101 -10.05 -4.14 -2.31
C PRO A 101 -9.90 -5.65 -2.44
N ALA A 102 -8.83 -6.14 -3.07
CA ALA A 102 -8.58 -7.57 -3.17
C ALA A 102 -8.43 -8.22 -1.80
N TYR A 103 -7.76 -7.54 -0.86
CA TYR A 103 -7.62 -8.01 0.51
C TYR A 103 -8.94 -7.86 1.27
N ALA A 104 -9.57 -6.69 1.21
CA ALA A 104 -10.79 -6.38 1.95
C ALA A 104 -11.94 -7.31 1.57
N PHE A 105 -12.06 -7.67 0.29
CA PHE A 105 -13.13 -8.51 -0.25
C PHE A 105 -12.70 -9.96 -0.51
N SER A 106 -11.51 -10.35 -0.04
CA SER A 106 -11.03 -11.74 -0.13
C SER A 106 -10.96 -12.30 -1.57
N TRP A 107 -10.43 -11.52 -2.50
CA TRP A 107 -10.23 -11.96 -3.90
C TRP A 107 -9.05 -12.94 -3.98
N VAL A 108 -9.27 -14.16 -3.59
CA VAL A 108 -8.28 -15.23 -3.63
C VAL A 108 -8.38 -15.96 -4.99
N PRO A 109 -7.27 -16.22 -5.71
CA PRO A 109 -5.85 -15.99 -5.41
C PRO A 109 -5.28 -14.66 -5.89
N TRP A 110 -6.11 -13.75 -6.40
CA TRP A 110 -5.68 -12.50 -7.04
C TRP A 110 -4.86 -11.60 -6.12
N ARG A 111 -5.17 -11.59 -4.82
CA ARG A 111 -4.42 -10.82 -3.83
C ARG A 111 -2.91 -11.08 -3.92
N THR A 112 -2.51 -12.34 -3.93
CA THR A 112 -1.10 -12.72 -3.98
C THR A 112 -0.46 -12.37 -5.32
N ARG A 113 -1.19 -12.54 -6.42
CA ARG A 113 -0.71 -12.18 -7.76
C ARG A 113 -0.50 -10.69 -7.91
N ILE A 114 -1.45 -9.89 -7.44
CA ILE A 114 -1.36 -8.42 -7.45
C ILE A 114 -0.17 -7.95 -6.61
N PHE A 115 0.01 -8.54 -5.42
CA PHE A 115 1.17 -8.26 -4.58
C PHE A 115 2.49 -8.55 -5.32
N ALA A 116 2.59 -9.71 -5.97
CA ALA A 116 3.79 -10.10 -6.70
C ALA A 116 4.13 -9.12 -7.84
N ILE A 117 3.12 -8.64 -8.57
CA ILE A 117 3.32 -7.66 -9.65
C ILE A 117 3.93 -6.37 -9.08
N GLY A 118 3.38 -5.83 -8.01
CA GLY A 118 3.90 -4.62 -7.38
C GLY A 118 5.32 -4.81 -6.83
N PHE A 119 5.58 -5.94 -6.21
CA PHE A 119 6.90 -6.29 -5.69
C PHE A 119 7.95 -6.37 -6.81
N LEU A 120 7.63 -7.07 -7.90
CA LEU A 120 8.54 -7.20 -9.05
C LEU A 120 8.80 -5.87 -9.73
N ALA A 121 7.79 -5.01 -9.85
CA ALA A 121 7.96 -3.67 -10.40
C ALA A 121 8.92 -2.83 -9.54
N THR A 122 8.80 -2.90 -8.23
CA THR A 122 9.71 -2.22 -7.30
C THR A 122 11.14 -2.75 -7.41
N LEU A 123 11.29 -4.07 -7.47
CA LEU A 123 12.59 -4.70 -7.64
C LEU A 123 13.25 -4.27 -8.96
N ALA A 124 12.47 -4.22 -10.05
CA ALA A 124 12.96 -3.77 -11.34
C ALA A 124 13.48 -2.33 -11.30
N MET A 125 12.80 -1.44 -10.56
CA MET A 125 13.27 -0.05 -10.36
C MET A 125 14.61 -0.01 -9.63
N ILE A 126 14.75 -0.82 -8.57
CA ILE A 126 16.00 -0.89 -7.81
C ILE A 126 17.15 -1.37 -8.71
N ILE A 127 16.91 -2.42 -9.47
CA ILE A 127 17.92 -2.94 -10.41
C ILE A 127 18.29 -1.89 -11.44
N ALA A 128 17.31 -1.19 -12.01
CA ALA A 128 17.56 -0.12 -12.98
C ALA A 128 18.44 1.00 -12.40
N SER A 129 18.29 1.30 -11.11
CA SER A 129 19.09 2.33 -10.45
C SER A 129 20.56 1.92 -10.23
N LEU A 130 20.85 0.61 -10.30
CA LEU A 130 22.19 0.06 -10.13
C LEU A 130 22.98 -0.04 -11.46
N LEU A 131 22.30 0.05 -12.58
CA LEU A 131 22.89 -0.05 -13.89
C LEU A 131 23.29 1.31 -14.45
#